data_c8724e3e63760e2a63e47c08a2c5b7f1
#
_entry.id   c8724e3e63760e2a63e47c08a2c5b7f1
#
_cell.length_a   1.000
_cell.length_b   1.000
_cell.length_c   1.000
_cell.angle_alpha   90.00
_cell.angle_beta   90.00
_cell.angle_gamma   90.00
#
_symmetry.space_group_name_H-M   'P 1'
#
loop_
_entity.id
_entity.type
_entity.pdbx_description
1 polymer ?
#
loop_
_entity_poly.entity_id
_entity_poly.type
_entity_poly.pdbx_seq_one_letter_code
_entity_poly.pdbx_strand_id
1 'polypeptide(L)'
;VFQKLSRYLGIEEIAGTFPMEAGGVNSMIPIVVAASQGIPIVDCDGMGRAFPELRMTTFNLGGVSSTPMAITDEKGNIGISETISNKWTERLARVQTVEMGASSLISIYPATGRQLKDHGIHGIVTLSEKIGEVIRSNDLEEATKLEKLLKLIDGLELFQGKMMDVIRKVEGGFNFGEATLEGLNQDAGSTMKIYFQNENLIAEKDGSVITMTPDLICMVDLETLMPVTTEALKYGKRIRVLALPCHEKWQTKEGINTVGPRYFGYDLDYIPLKELAIKGGHKHV
;
A
#
# COMPACT_ATOMS: atom_id res chain seq x y z
N VAL A 1 -2.82 -11.55 -19.16
CA VAL A 1 -2.73 -12.44 -17.98
C VAL A 1 -4.10 -12.92 -17.54
N PHE A 2 -5.09 -12.05 -17.34
CA PHE A 2 -6.43 -12.40 -16.84
C PHE A 2 -7.09 -13.54 -17.65
N GLN A 3 -7.27 -13.38 -18.97
CA GLN A 3 -7.84 -14.41 -19.83
C GLN A 3 -7.00 -15.70 -19.91
N LYS A 4 -5.67 -15.60 -19.75
CA LYS A 4 -4.81 -16.79 -19.74
C LYS A 4 -4.99 -17.60 -18.48
N LEU A 5 -5.11 -16.93 -17.33
CA LEU A 5 -5.38 -17.58 -16.06
C LEU A 5 -6.77 -18.25 -16.07
N SER A 6 -7.80 -17.56 -16.55
CA SER A 6 -9.16 -18.10 -16.68
C SER A 6 -9.19 -19.39 -17.51
N ARG A 7 -8.55 -19.38 -18.69
CA ARG A 7 -8.47 -20.56 -19.55
C ARG A 7 -7.69 -21.70 -18.89
N TYR A 8 -6.62 -21.39 -18.18
CA TYR A 8 -5.83 -22.39 -17.46
C TYR A 8 -6.65 -23.07 -16.36
N LEU A 9 -7.49 -22.31 -15.67
CA LEU A 9 -8.39 -22.80 -14.62
C LEU A 9 -9.64 -23.50 -15.18
N GLY A 10 -9.89 -23.44 -16.48
CA GLY A 10 -11.12 -23.98 -17.09
C GLY A 10 -12.38 -23.22 -16.66
N ILE A 11 -12.25 -21.93 -16.28
CA ILE A 11 -13.37 -21.10 -15.85
C ILE A 11 -13.91 -20.34 -17.06
N GLU A 12 -15.15 -20.61 -17.42
CA GLU A 12 -15.83 -19.96 -18.55
C GLU A 12 -16.45 -18.62 -18.13
N GLU A 13 -17.03 -18.56 -16.93
CA GLU A 13 -17.68 -17.36 -16.40
C GLU A 13 -16.93 -16.84 -15.17
N ILE A 14 -16.45 -15.61 -15.26
CA ILE A 14 -15.83 -14.90 -14.14
C ILE A 14 -16.81 -13.86 -13.64
N ALA A 15 -17.18 -13.97 -12.36
CA ALA A 15 -18.16 -13.09 -11.71
C ALA A 15 -17.67 -11.64 -11.52
N GLY A 16 -16.36 -11.42 -11.49
CA GLY A 16 -15.79 -10.08 -11.34
C GLY A 16 -14.27 -10.11 -11.15
N THR A 17 -13.69 -8.94 -11.08
CA THR A 17 -12.26 -8.75 -10.75
C THR A 17 -12.11 -7.74 -9.62
N PHE A 18 -10.96 -7.71 -8.96
CA PHE A 18 -10.66 -6.79 -7.87
C PHE A 18 -9.16 -6.46 -7.85
N PRO A 19 -8.76 -5.28 -7.35
CA PRO A 19 -7.37 -4.99 -7.10
C PRO A 19 -6.86 -5.82 -5.92
N MET A 20 -5.69 -6.42 -6.04
CA MET A 20 -5.05 -7.04 -4.88
C MET A 20 -4.56 -5.99 -3.88
N GLU A 21 -4.20 -4.84 -4.40
CA GLU A 21 -3.78 -3.64 -3.71
C GLU A 21 -4.44 -2.42 -4.35
N ALA A 22 -5.22 -1.67 -3.58
CA ALA A 22 -5.80 -0.41 -4.05
C ALA A 22 -4.80 0.73 -3.89
N GLY A 23 -3.79 0.77 -4.76
CA GLY A 23 -2.75 1.79 -4.79
C GLY A 23 -2.28 2.07 -6.21
N GLY A 24 -2.19 3.34 -6.59
CA GLY A 24 -1.65 3.78 -7.88
C GLY A 24 -2.14 2.99 -9.10
N VAL A 25 -1.21 2.48 -9.90
CA VAL A 25 -1.49 1.71 -11.12
C VAL A 25 -2.21 0.39 -10.81
N ASN A 26 -1.92 -0.23 -9.67
CA ASN A 26 -2.47 -1.54 -9.30
C ASN A 26 -3.99 -1.49 -9.09
N SER A 27 -4.58 -0.36 -8.76
CA SER A 27 -6.04 -0.21 -8.70
C SER A 27 -6.66 0.06 -10.07
N MET A 28 -5.93 0.66 -11.02
CA MET A 28 -6.45 0.99 -12.34
C MET A 28 -6.53 -0.22 -13.27
N ILE A 29 -5.58 -1.14 -13.19
CA ILE A 29 -5.54 -2.32 -14.06
C ILE A 29 -6.80 -3.20 -13.92
N PRO A 30 -7.29 -3.56 -12.72
CA PRO A 30 -8.54 -4.30 -12.56
C PRO A 30 -9.77 -3.56 -13.14
N ILE A 31 -9.81 -2.22 -13.05
CA ILE A 31 -10.88 -1.41 -13.65
C ILE A 31 -10.85 -1.54 -15.18
N VAL A 32 -9.67 -1.45 -15.79
CA VAL A 32 -9.50 -1.66 -17.24
C VAL A 32 -9.91 -3.07 -17.66
N VAL A 33 -9.54 -4.08 -16.87
CA VAL A 33 -9.95 -5.48 -17.10
C VAL A 33 -11.47 -5.61 -17.00
N ALA A 34 -12.09 -5.08 -15.95
CA ALA A 34 -13.53 -5.11 -15.74
C ALA A 34 -14.27 -4.50 -16.94
N ALA A 35 -13.89 -3.30 -17.35
CA ALA A 35 -14.47 -2.60 -18.49
C ALA A 35 -14.28 -3.38 -19.81
N SER A 36 -13.09 -3.93 -20.07
CA SER A 36 -12.77 -4.64 -21.31
C SER A 36 -13.45 -6.01 -21.42
N GLN A 37 -13.75 -6.64 -20.30
CA GLN A 37 -14.40 -7.96 -20.25
C GLN A 37 -15.92 -7.86 -20.00
N GLY A 38 -16.47 -6.68 -19.72
CA GLY A 38 -17.87 -6.50 -19.38
C GLY A 38 -18.27 -7.16 -18.05
N ILE A 39 -17.34 -7.24 -17.09
CA ILE A 39 -17.56 -7.83 -15.77
C ILE A 39 -17.48 -6.78 -14.68
N PRO A 40 -18.09 -6.98 -13.51
CA PRO A 40 -17.99 -6.04 -12.38
C PRO A 40 -16.58 -5.94 -11.81
N ILE A 41 -16.24 -4.75 -11.28
CA ILE A 41 -15.18 -4.63 -10.29
C ILE A 41 -15.78 -4.83 -8.90
N VAL A 42 -15.15 -5.65 -8.08
CA VAL A 42 -15.58 -5.89 -6.70
C VAL A 42 -14.93 -4.85 -5.80
N ASP A 43 -15.74 -4.17 -4.97
CA ASP A 43 -15.27 -3.14 -4.06
C ASP A 43 -14.55 -3.74 -2.83
N CYS A 44 -13.38 -4.31 -3.08
CA CYS A 44 -12.47 -4.80 -2.05
C CYS A 44 -11.03 -4.83 -2.58
N ASP A 45 -10.08 -5.00 -1.67
CA ASP A 45 -8.71 -5.42 -1.98
C ASP A 45 -8.21 -6.47 -0.97
N GLY A 46 -6.96 -6.87 -1.11
CA GLY A 46 -6.31 -7.85 -0.23
C GLY A 46 -5.35 -7.25 0.79
N MET A 47 -5.20 -5.94 0.85
CA MET A 47 -4.14 -5.31 1.65
C MET A 47 -4.64 -4.14 2.51
N GLY A 48 -5.57 -3.29 2.01
CA GLY A 48 -6.01 -2.04 2.65
C GLY A 48 -4.92 -0.96 2.67
N ARG A 49 -3.73 -1.30 2.21
CA ARG A 49 -2.56 -0.46 1.97
C ARG A 49 -1.59 -1.17 1.04
N ALA A 50 -0.57 -0.48 0.53
CA ALA A 50 0.50 -1.13 -0.20
C ALA A 50 1.48 -1.84 0.75
N PHE A 51 1.90 -3.06 0.36
CA PHE A 51 2.98 -3.82 0.97
C PHE A 51 3.93 -4.35 -0.11
N PRO A 52 5.23 -4.53 0.21
CA PRO A 52 6.24 -4.83 -0.80
C PRO A 52 6.22 -6.26 -1.38
N GLU A 53 5.47 -7.19 -0.80
CA GLU A 53 5.45 -8.59 -1.25
C GLU A 53 4.03 -9.07 -1.61
N LEU A 54 3.91 -9.88 -2.68
CA LEU A 54 2.63 -10.43 -3.18
C LEU A 54 1.88 -11.30 -2.15
N ARG A 55 2.59 -11.87 -1.16
CA ARG A 55 1.99 -12.68 -0.10
C ARG A 55 1.50 -11.86 1.10
N MET A 56 1.80 -10.57 1.15
CA MET A 56 1.34 -9.68 2.21
C MET A 56 -0.10 -9.25 1.98
N THR A 57 -0.99 -10.24 1.98
CA THR A 57 -2.43 -10.06 1.75
C THR A 57 -3.24 -10.71 2.84
N THR A 58 -4.42 -10.18 3.10
CA THR A 58 -5.39 -10.78 4.02
C THR A 58 -5.92 -12.12 3.49
N PHE A 59 -5.85 -12.36 2.17
CA PHE A 59 -6.11 -13.67 1.57
C PHE A 59 -5.08 -14.70 2.03
N ASN A 60 -3.80 -14.35 2.07
CA ASN A 60 -2.76 -15.22 2.59
C ASN A 60 -2.97 -15.53 4.08
N LEU A 61 -3.36 -14.55 4.89
CA LEU A 61 -3.72 -14.78 6.30
C LEU A 61 -4.90 -15.75 6.43
N GLY A 62 -5.84 -15.70 5.50
CA GLY A 62 -6.99 -16.62 5.41
C GLY A 62 -6.68 -17.99 4.78
N GLY A 63 -5.41 -18.28 4.47
CA GLY A 63 -5.01 -19.56 3.86
C GLY A 63 -5.40 -19.71 2.39
N VAL A 64 -5.77 -18.62 1.69
CA VAL A 64 -6.09 -18.66 0.26
C VAL A 64 -4.79 -18.75 -0.55
N SER A 65 -4.77 -19.67 -1.52
CA SER A 65 -3.62 -19.83 -2.42
C SER A 65 -3.51 -18.66 -3.40
N SER A 66 -2.29 -18.14 -3.54
CA SER A 66 -1.96 -17.14 -4.57
C SER A 66 -1.87 -17.74 -5.97
N THR A 67 -1.81 -19.06 -6.09
CA THR A 67 -1.65 -19.76 -7.36
C THR A 67 -2.85 -20.64 -7.69
N PRO A 68 -3.05 -20.97 -9.00
CA PRO A 68 -2.19 -20.61 -10.14
C PRO A 68 -2.15 -19.09 -10.38
N MET A 69 -0.95 -18.60 -10.76
CA MET A 69 -0.70 -17.19 -11.09
C MET A 69 -0.25 -17.07 -12.54
N ALA A 70 -0.76 -16.09 -13.27
CA ALA A 70 -0.26 -15.73 -14.59
C ALA A 70 0.54 -14.42 -14.50
N ILE A 71 1.68 -14.35 -15.19
CA ILE A 71 2.56 -13.18 -15.27
C ILE A 71 2.88 -12.86 -16.73
N THR A 72 3.01 -11.59 -17.08
CA THR A 72 3.43 -11.16 -18.43
C THR A 72 4.25 -9.89 -18.37
N ASP A 73 5.18 -9.75 -19.32
CA ASP A 73 5.88 -8.51 -19.63
C ASP A 73 5.19 -7.69 -20.73
N GLU A 74 5.75 -6.54 -21.04
CA GLU A 74 5.29 -5.67 -22.14
C GLU A 74 5.53 -6.25 -23.55
N LYS A 75 6.44 -7.23 -23.67
CA LYS A 75 6.80 -7.88 -24.95
C LYS A 75 5.84 -9.02 -25.29
N GLY A 76 4.97 -9.41 -24.33
CA GLY A 76 4.00 -10.49 -24.51
C GLY A 76 4.49 -11.88 -24.06
N ASN A 77 5.65 -11.96 -23.38
CA ASN A 77 6.05 -13.20 -22.72
C ASN A 77 5.08 -13.50 -21.58
N ILE A 78 4.58 -14.73 -21.52
CA ILE A 78 3.57 -15.14 -20.51
C ILE A 78 4.06 -16.38 -19.81
N GLY A 79 4.08 -16.35 -18.49
CA GLY A 79 4.27 -17.48 -17.60
C GLY A 79 3.01 -17.81 -16.81
N ILE A 80 2.81 -19.10 -16.52
CA ILE A 80 1.84 -19.57 -15.52
C ILE A 80 2.63 -20.36 -14.49
N SER A 81 2.39 -20.07 -13.22
CA SER A 81 3.10 -20.69 -12.11
C SER A 81 2.13 -21.31 -11.13
N GLU A 82 2.40 -22.55 -10.74
CA GLU A 82 1.85 -23.20 -9.56
C GLU A 82 2.97 -23.41 -8.55
N THR A 83 2.71 -23.10 -7.30
CA THR A 83 3.73 -23.17 -6.25
C THR A 83 3.18 -23.83 -4.99
N ILE A 84 4.07 -24.37 -4.18
CA ILE A 84 3.72 -25.08 -2.95
C ILE A 84 3.30 -24.14 -1.80
N SER A 85 3.52 -22.82 -1.95
CA SER A 85 3.13 -21.81 -0.96
C SER A 85 3.21 -20.40 -1.53
N ASN A 86 2.45 -19.45 -0.94
CA ASN A 86 2.45 -18.04 -1.33
C ASN A 86 3.86 -17.39 -1.20
N LYS A 87 4.71 -17.90 -0.31
CA LYS A 87 6.11 -17.46 -0.20
C LYS A 87 6.92 -17.85 -1.45
N TRP A 88 6.68 -19.02 -2.02
CA TRP A 88 7.32 -19.43 -3.26
C TRP A 88 6.77 -18.68 -4.47
N THR A 89 5.48 -18.34 -4.47
CA THR A 89 4.89 -17.48 -5.51
C THR A 89 5.61 -16.14 -5.56
N GLU A 90 5.78 -15.48 -4.42
CA GLU A 90 6.52 -14.21 -4.31
C GLU A 90 7.93 -14.33 -4.90
N ARG A 91 8.69 -15.34 -4.46
CA ARG A 91 10.08 -15.52 -4.90
C ARG A 91 10.20 -15.73 -6.41
N LEU A 92 9.38 -16.62 -6.96
CA LEU A 92 9.43 -16.93 -8.40
C LEU A 92 8.89 -15.77 -9.24
N ALA A 93 7.83 -15.11 -8.81
CA ALA A 93 7.30 -13.93 -9.49
C ALA A 93 8.32 -12.80 -9.55
N ARG A 94 9.04 -12.55 -8.45
CA ARG A 94 10.05 -11.50 -8.37
C ARG A 94 11.23 -11.76 -9.31
N VAL A 95 11.75 -12.98 -9.35
CA VAL A 95 12.83 -13.36 -10.28
C VAL A 95 12.38 -13.19 -11.74
N GLN A 96 11.15 -13.64 -12.07
CA GLN A 96 10.58 -13.46 -13.41
C GLN A 96 10.41 -11.96 -13.73
N THR A 97 9.88 -11.15 -12.80
CA THR A 97 9.70 -9.71 -13.00
C THR A 97 11.04 -9.00 -13.25
N VAL A 98 12.10 -9.34 -12.50
CA VAL A 98 13.44 -8.77 -12.72
C VAL A 98 13.94 -9.10 -14.12
N GLU A 99 13.81 -10.35 -14.56
CA GLU A 99 14.24 -10.78 -15.90
C GLU A 99 13.36 -10.19 -17.01
N MET A 100 12.10 -9.91 -16.74
CA MET A 100 11.16 -9.22 -17.64
C MET A 100 11.37 -7.71 -17.75
N GLY A 101 12.44 -7.16 -17.15
CA GLY A 101 12.75 -5.72 -17.20
C GLY A 101 12.24 -4.93 -16.00
N ALA A 102 12.09 -5.59 -14.84
CA ALA A 102 11.66 -5.03 -13.55
C ALA A 102 10.20 -4.51 -13.53
N SER A 103 9.40 -4.86 -14.54
CA SER A 103 7.96 -4.55 -14.60
C SER A 103 7.20 -5.71 -15.22
N SER A 104 6.10 -6.11 -14.59
CA SER A 104 5.23 -7.18 -15.09
C SER A 104 3.79 -6.96 -14.64
N LEU A 105 2.85 -7.50 -15.42
CA LEU A 105 1.44 -7.61 -15.02
C LEU A 105 1.17 -9.04 -14.53
N ILE A 106 0.44 -9.14 -13.43
CA ILE A 106 0.07 -10.44 -12.84
C ILE A 106 -1.45 -10.59 -12.72
N SER A 107 -1.91 -11.83 -12.77
CA SER A 107 -3.24 -12.25 -12.33
C SER A 107 -3.02 -13.33 -11.27
N ILE A 108 -3.47 -13.08 -10.05
CA ILE A 108 -3.09 -13.81 -8.86
C ILE A 108 -4.31 -13.95 -7.93
N TYR A 109 -4.27 -14.89 -6.98
CA TYR A 109 -5.35 -15.17 -6.04
C TYR A 109 -6.71 -15.39 -6.72
N PRO A 110 -6.83 -16.40 -7.61
CA PRO A 110 -8.15 -16.81 -8.08
C PRO A 110 -8.98 -17.24 -6.86
N ALA A 111 -10.07 -16.51 -6.61
CA ALA A 111 -10.83 -16.67 -5.38
C ALA A 111 -12.32 -16.79 -5.66
N THR A 112 -13.02 -17.51 -4.80
CA THR A 112 -14.49 -17.56 -4.80
C THR A 112 -15.06 -16.30 -4.13
N GLY A 113 -16.32 -15.95 -4.44
CA GLY A 113 -17.00 -14.84 -3.76
C GLY A 113 -17.07 -15.03 -2.25
N ARG A 114 -17.08 -16.26 -1.74
CA ARG A 114 -17.01 -16.55 -0.31
C ARG A 114 -15.66 -16.13 0.27
N GLN A 115 -14.56 -16.51 -0.39
CA GLN A 115 -13.22 -16.11 0.05
C GLN A 115 -13.01 -14.59 0.00
N LEU A 116 -13.56 -13.91 -1.02
CA LEU A 116 -13.54 -12.44 -1.05
C LEU A 116 -14.27 -11.85 0.16
N LYS A 117 -15.46 -12.35 0.46
CA LYS A 117 -16.26 -11.90 1.59
C LYS A 117 -15.56 -12.10 2.93
N ASP A 118 -14.94 -13.26 3.13
CA ASP A 118 -14.33 -13.64 4.41
C ASP A 118 -12.95 -12.98 4.60
N HIS A 119 -12.17 -12.79 3.54
CA HIS A 119 -10.76 -12.38 3.63
C HIS A 119 -10.47 -11.00 3.02
N GLY A 120 -11.25 -10.49 2.07
CA GLY A 120 -11.04 -9.17 1.48
C GLY A 120 -11.20 -8.02 2.49
N ILE A 121 -10.62 -6.87 2.17
CA ILE A 121 -10.86 -5.59 2.83
C ILE A 121 -11.86 -4.82 1.98
N HIS A 122 -13.07 -4.67 2.50
CA HIS A 122 -14.20 -4.15 1.73
C HIS A 122 -14.26 -2.63 1.72
N GLY A 123 -14.87 -2.07 0.65
CA GLY A 123 -15.10 -0.63 0.51
C GLY A 123 -13.88 0.18 0.12
N ILE A 124 -12.75 -0.47 -0.24
CA ILE A 124 -11.49 0.22 -0.50
C ILE A 124 -11.49 0.98 -1.82
N VAL A 125 -12.19 0.49 -2.83
CA VAL A 125 -12.33 1.18 -4.14
C VAL A 125 -13.19 2.43 -3.95
N THR A 126 -14.33 2.31 -3.28
CA THR A 126 -15.19 3.44 -2.90
C THR A 126 -14.44 4.45 -2.02
N LEU A 127 -13.63 3.99 -1.05
CA LEU A 127 -12.80 4.88 -0.24
C LEU A 127 -11.80 5.66 -1.09
N SER A 128 -11.14 4.99 -2.04
CA SER A 128 -10.19 5.63 -2.95
C SER A 128 -10.85 6.70 -3.84
N GLU A 129 -12.07 6.44 -4.32
CA GLU A 129 -12.88 7.42 -5.04
C GLU A 129 -13.17 8.66 -4.20
N LYS A 130 -13.68 8.47 -2.96
CA LYS A 130 -13.97 9.56 -2.02
C LYS A 130 -12.74 10.39 -1.64
N ILE A 131 -11.59 9.75 -1.43
CA ILE A 131 -10.32 10.45 -1.22
C ILE A 131 -10.01 11.34 -2.43
N GLY A 132 -10.13 10.78 -3.63
CA GLY A 132 -9.92 11.51 -4.87
C GLY A 132 -10.87 12.70 -5.05
N GLU A 133 -12.14 12.57 -4.69
CA GLU A 133 -13.12 13.66 -4.71
C GLU A 133 -12.72 14.82 -3.78
N VAL A 134 -12.31 14.50 -2.54
CA VAL A 134 -11.86 15.52 -1.57
C VAL A 134 -10.63 16.26 -2.09
N ILE A 135 -9.61 15.53 -2.56
CA ILE A 135 -8.34 16.13 -3.01
C ILE A 135 -8.55 17.02 -4.24
N ARG A 136 -9.36 16.58 -5.20
CA ARG A 136 -9.61 17.29 -6.47
C ARG A 136 -10.69 18.36 -6.39
N SER A 137 -11.40 18.51 -5.27
CA SER A 137 -12.43 19.56 -5.12
C SER A 137 -11.81 20.96 -5.31
N ASN A 138 -12.39 21.76 -6.17
CA ASN A 138 -12.00 23.18 -6.37
C ASN A 138 -12.77 24.14 -5.47
N ASP A 139 -13.85 23.66 -4.82
CA ASP A 139 -14.74 24.48 -4.01
C ASP A 139 -14.34 24.52 -2.52
N LEU A 140 -13.31 23.76 -2.15
CA LEU A 140 -12.86 23.66 -0.76
C LEU A 140 -11.50 24.35 -0.59
N GLU A 141 -11.36 25.11 0.49
CA GLU A 141 -10.07 25.60 0.96
C GLU A 141 -9.18 24.42 1.45
N GLU A 142 -7.86 24.60 1.38
CA GLU A 142 -6.87 23.54 1.73
C GLU A 142 -7.09 22.99 3.15
N ALA A 143 -7.29 23.85 4.15
CA ALA A 143 -7.55 23.41 5.52
C ALA A 143 -8.79 22.54 5.65
N THR A 144 -9.87 22.91 4.95
CA THR A 144 -11.12 22.12 4.92
C THR A 144 -10.93 20.79 4.18
N LYS A 145 -10.12 20.75 3.11
CA LYS A 145 -9.78 19.50 2.42
C LYS A 145 -9.03 18.55 3.35
N LEU A 146 -8.02 19.07 4.05
CA LEU A 146 -7.22 18.27 5.00
C LEU A 146 -8.10 17.70 6.12
N GLU A 147 -8.95 18.52 6.74
CA GLU A 147 -9.88 18.06 7.78
C GLU A 147 -10.82 16.96 7.28
N LYS A 148 -11.45 17.17 6.13
CA LYS A 148 -12.31 16.16 5.50
C LYS A 148 -11.56 14.89 5.15
N LEU A 149 -10.32 15.01 4.63
CA LEU A 149 -9.47 13.88 4.30
C LEU A 149 -9.15 13.08 5.56
N LEU A 150 -8.63 13.72 6.61
CA LEU A 150 -8.26 13.06 7.87
C LEU A 150 -9.47 12.36 8.51
N LYS A 151 -10.64 13.01 8.52
CA LYS A 151 -11.87 12.39 8.99
C LYS A 151 -12.30 11.17 8.17
N LEU A 152 -12.19 11.26 6.84
CA LEU A 152 -12.55 10.16 5.93
C LEU A 152 -11.68 8.92 6.13
N ILE A 153 -10.39 9.10 6.41
CA ILE A 153 -9.42 8.03 6.54
C ILE A 153 -9.12 7.64 8.00
N ASP A 154 -9.83 8.22 8.99
CA ASP A 154 -9.54 8.08 10.44
C ASP A 154 -8.05 8.33 10.76
N GLY A 155 -7.46 9.31 10.07
CA GLY A 155 -6.02 9.57 10.05
C GLY A 155 -5.60 10.78 10.88
N LEU A 156 -4.29 10.92 11.05
CA LEU A 156 -3.64 12.01 11.76
C LEU A 156 -2.59 12.68 10.86
N GLU A 157 -2.43 14.01 10.99
CA GLU A 157 -1.25 14.70 10.49
C GLU A 157 -0.13 14.59 11.55
N LEU A 158 1.00 13.99 11.16
CA LEU A 158 2.13 13.77 12.07
C LEU A 158 3.19 14.85 11.97
N PHE A 159 3.39 15.42 10.76
CA PHE A 159 4.49 16.33 10.51
C PHE A 159 4.30 17.14 9.23
N GLN A 160 4.77 18.38 9.27
CA GLN A 160 4.96 19.22 8.10
C GLN A 160 6.44 19.51 7.93
N GLY A 161 7.04 19.20 6.79
CA GLY A 161 8.46 19.37 6.60
C GLY A 161 8.90 19.57 5.15
N LYS A 162 10.14 20.03 5.02
CA LYS A 162 10.86 20.12 3.75
C LYS A 162 11.82 18.94 3.64
N MET A 163 11.80 18.25 2.53
CA MET A 163 12.72 17.16 2.22
C MET A 163 14.15 17.67 2.13
N MET A 164 15.01 17.17 3.01
CA MET A 164 16.43 17.55 3.09
C MET A 164 17.34 16.52 2.45
N ASP A 165 17.00 15.23 2.58
CA ASP A 165 17.78 14.15 1.99
C ASP A 165 16.90 12.92 1.71
N VAL A 166 17.30 12.14 0.70
CA VAL A 166 16.67 10.86 0.38
C VAL A 166 17.76 9.89 -0.07
N ILE A 167 18.08 8.95 0.79
CA ILE A 167 19.02 7.86 0.49
C ILE A 167 18.22 6.69 -0.05
N ARG A 168 18.68 6.08 -1.15
CA ARG A 168 18.05 4.91 -1.77
C ARG A 168 19.05 3.82 -2.11
N LYS A 169 18.65 2.58 -1.95
CA LYS A 169 19.38 1.39 -2.39
C LYS A 169 18.41 0.38 -2.98
N VAL A 170 18.65 -0.04 -4.21
CA VAL A 170 17.90 -1.14 -4.83
C VAL A 170 18.64 -2.44 -4.56
N GLU A 171 17.98 -3.39 -3.92
CA GLU A 171 18.52 -4.69 -3.58
C GLU A 171 17.43 -5.77 -3.61
N GLY A 172 17.69 -6.90 -4.27
CA GLY A 172 16.74 -8.02 -4.34
C GLY A 172 15.39 -7.67 -4.96
N GLY A 173 15.32 -6.63 -5.81
CA GLY A 173 14.08 -6.16 -6.43
C GLY A 173 13.23 -5.26 -5.50
N PHE A 174 13.80 -4.77 -4.40
CA PHE A 174 13.17 -3.79 -3.51
C PHE A 174 13.95 -2.47 -3.51
N ASN A 175 13.22 -1.38 -3.33
CA ASN A 175 13.77 -0.03 -3.16
C ASN A 175 13.78 0.30 -1.66
N PHE A 176 14.92 0.12 -1.01
CA PHE A 176 15.13 0.52 0.38
C PHE A 176 15.57 1.97 0.46
N GLY A 177 15.19 2.65 1.54
CA GLY A 177 15.72 3.98 1.75
C GLY A 177 15.30 4.64 3.06
N GLU A 178 15.87 5.83 3.21
CA GLU A 178 15.59 6.77 4.30
C GLU A 178 15.35 8.15 3.70
N ALA A 179 14.28 8.80 4.14
CA ALA A 179 13.98 10.20 3.83
C ALA A 179 14.08 11.03 5.09
N THR A 180 14.79 12.16 5.03
CA THR A 180 14.95 13.11 6.14
C THR A 180 14.24 14.41 5.80
N LEU A 181 13.36 14.86 6.70
CA LEU A 181 12.62 16.13 6.61
C LEU A 181 13.01 17.07 7.74
N GLU A 182 13.22 18.33 7.41
CA GLU A 182 13.30 19.43 8.36
C GLU A 182 11.91 20.04 8.58
N GLY A 183 11.52 20.23 9.83
CA GLY A 183 10.19 20.70 10.18
C GLY A 183 9.88 22.11 9.68
N LEU A 184 8.65 22.30 9.26
CA LEU A 184 8.07 23.58 8.84
C LEU A 184 6.87 23.93 9.73
N ASN A 185 6.49 25.19 9.74
CA ASN A 185 5.32 25.70 10.45
C ASN A 185 5.30 25.26 11.92
N GLN A 186 4.32 24.49 12.35
CA GLN A 186 4.17 23.99 13.71
C GLN A 186 5.28 23.02 14.15
N ASP A 187 5.97 22.40 13.18
CA ASP A 187 7.05 21.43 13.41
C ASP A 187 8.44 22.07 13.27
N ALA A 188 8.53 23.41 13.12
CA ALA A 188 9.81 24.12 12.99
C ALA A 188 10.76 23.78 14.15
N GLY A 189 12.00 23.42 13.81
CA GLY A 189 13.03 23.00 14.76
C GLY A 189 13.07 21.49 15.06
N SER A 190 12.10 20.72 14.57
CA SER A 190 12.09 19.26 14.65
C SER A 190 12.58 18.61 13.35
N THR A 191 13.00 17.36 13.44
CA THR A 191 13.43 16.56 12.29
C THR A 191 12.60 15.27 12.24
N MET A 192 12.18 14.85 11.03
CA MET A 192 11.54 13.58 10.83
C MET A 192 12.36 12.69 9.88
N LYS A 193 12.49 11.42 10.23
CA LYS A 193 13.01 10.37 9.36
C LYS A 193 11.93 9.37 9.01
N ILE A 194 11.88 8.97 7.74
CA ILE A 194 10.96 7.95 7.25
C ILE A 194 11.79 6.87 6.58
N TYR A 195 11.67 5.65 7.10
CA TYR A 195 12.33 4.46 6.54
C TYR A 195 11.34 3.72 5.66
N PHE A 196 11.80 3.26 4.50
CA PHE A 196 10.95 2.58 3.53
C PHE A 196 11.63 1.38 2.86
N GLN A 197 10.80 0.43 2.45
CA GLN A 197 11.13 -0.67 1.54
C GLN A 197 10.00 -0.76 0.51
N ASN A 198 10.13 -0.12 -0.64
CA ASN A 198 9.08 0.31 -1.55
C ASN A 198 8.07 1.23 -0.84
N GLU A 199 7.44 0.72 0.20
CA GLU A 199 6.44 1.40 1.03
C GLU A 199 7.05 1.98 2.31
N ASN A 200 6.48 3.05 2.85
CA ASN A 200 6.92 3.64 4.12
C ASN A 200 6.61 2.67 5.28
N LEU A 201 7.61 2.41 6.12
CA LEU A 201 7.54 1.40 7.17
C LEU A 201 7.61 2.00 8.58
N ILE A 202 8.47 2.96 8.81
CA ILE A 202 8.69 3.60 10.12
C ILE A 202 8.77 5.10 9.92
N ALA A 203 8.13 5.89 10.79
CA ALA A 203 8.38 7.32 10.93
C ALA A 203 8.87 7.65 12.34
N GLU A 204 9.96 8.40 12.40
CA GLU A 204 10.64 8.81 13.61
C GLU A 204 10.74 10.33 13.65
N LYS A 205 10.28 10.96 14.73
CA LYS A 205 10.38 12.39 14.98
C LYS A 205 11.34 12.62 16.16
N ASP A 206 12.38 13.39 15.94
CA ASP A 206 13.40 13.75 16.95
C ASP A 206 13.94 12.54 17.72
N GLY A 207 14.21 11.43 17.00
CA GLY A 207 14.73 10.17 17.57
C GLY A 207 13.67 9.26 18.21
N SER A 208 12.39 9.63 18.17
CA SER A 208 11.31 8.82 18.72
C SER A 208 10.39 8.28 17.62
N VAL A 209 10.13 6.99 17.61
CA VAL A 209 9.19 6.36 16.67
C VAL A 209 7.77 6.82 17.00
N ILE A 210 7.09 7.40 16.01
CA ILE A 210 5.74 7.94 16.16
C ILE A 210 4.67 7.19 15.36
N THR A 211 5.07 6.38 14.39
CA THR A 211 4.21 5.42 13.70
C THR A 211 5.04 4.35 13.02
N MET A 212 4.47 3.20 12.80
CA MET A 212 5.13 2.05 12.22
C MET A 212 4.17 1.13 11.47
N THR A 213 4.72 0.35 10.52
CA THR A 213 3.97 -0.71 9.82
C THR A 213 3.34 -1.68 10.84
N PRO A 214 2.14 -2.20 10.63
CA PRO A 214 1.29 -2.10 9.44
C PRO A 214 0.46 -0.82 9.32
N ASP A 215 0.50 0.12 10.26
CA ASP A 215 -0.19 1.41 10.06
C ASP A 215 0.40 2.15 8.85
N LEU A 216 -0.44 2.89 8.13
CA LEU A 216 -0.03 3.57 6.90
C LEU A 216 0.69 4.86 7.24
N ILE A 217 1.77 5.13 6.50
CA ILE A 217 2.49 6.39 6.50
C ILE A 217 2.40 6.96 5.10
N CYS A 218 1.66 8.04 4.94
CA CYS A 218 1.41 8.66 3.65
C CYS A 218 2.11 10.02 3.57
N MET A 219 2.87 10.23 2.51
CA MET A 219 3.42 11.53 2.20
C MET A 219 2.57 12.21 1.13
N VAL A 220 2.15 13.44 1.40
CA VAL A 220 1.41 14.28 0.45
C VAL A 220 2.09 15.63 0.31
N ASP A 221 1.92 16.24 -0.83
CA ASP A 221 2.41 17.61 -1.06
C ASP A 221 1.76 18.59 -0.09
N LEU A 222 2.55 19.50 0.47
CA LEU A 222 2.12 20.39 1.58
C LEU A 222 0.95 21.28 1.17
N GLU A 223 0.93 21.77 -0.04
CA GLU A 223 -0.05 22.72 -0.55
C GLU A 223 -1.24 22.05 -1.23
N THR A 224 -1.00 20.99 -2.00
CA THR A 224 -2.03 20.43 -2.89
C THR A 224 -2.69 19.16 -2.33
N LEU A 225 -2.14 18.57 -1.28
CA LEU A 225 -2.51 17.26 -0.74
C LEU A 225 -2.36 16.09 -1.73
N MET A 226 -1.76 16.34 -2.90
CA MET A 226 -1.48 15.27 -3.87
C MET A 226 -0.48 14.28 -3.30
N PRO A 227 -0.73 12.96 -3.44
CA PRO A 227 0.17 11.95 -2.91
C PRO A 227 1.55 12.02 -3.56
N VAL A 228 2.56 11.73 -2.75
CA VAL A 228 3.97 11.70 -3.17
C VAL A 228 4.51 10.31 -2.90
N THR A 229 4.84 9.58 -3.97
CA THR A 229 5.42 8.25 -3.87
C THR A 229 6.89 8.30 -3.44
N THR A 230 7.42 7.19 -2.95
CA THR A 230 8.83 7.09 -2.52
C THR A 230 9.80 7.41 -3.67
N GLU A 231 9.44 7.09 -4.92
CA GLU A 231 10.24 7.40 -6.11
C GLU A 231 10.24 8.89 -6.45
N ALA A 232 9.17 9.60 -6.12
CA ALA A 232 9.01 11.03 -6.40
C ALA A 232 9.62 11.95 -5.34
N LEU A 233 10.15 11.40 -4.25
CA LEU A 233 10.82 12.16 -3.21
C LEU A 233 12.10 12.78 -3.75
N LYS A 234 12.31 14.07 -3.47
CA LYS A 234 13.51 14.82 -3.85
C LYS A 234 13.75 15.99 -2.92
N TYR A 235 14.99 16.42 -2.83
CA TYR A 235 15.38 17.60 -2.07
C TYR A 235 14.50 18.83 -2.36
N GLY A 236 14.13 19.55 -1.33
CA GLY A 236 13.37 20.79 -1.41
C GLY A 236 11.85 20.62 -1.47
N LYS A 237 11.33 19.40 -1.67
CA LYS A 237 9.89 19.15 -1.70
C LYS A 237 9.27 19.38 -0.33
N ARG A 238 8.16 20.10 -0.28
CA ARG A 238 7.41 20.38 0.95
C ARG A 238 6.32 19.34 1.11
N ILE A 239 6.29 18.69 2.26
CA ILE A 239 5.52 17.45 2.50
C ILE A 239 4.72 17.58 3.79
N ARG A 240 3.48 17.08 3.78
CA ARG A 240 2.75 16.65 4.96
C ARG A 240 2.91 15.14 5.11
N VAL A 241 3.18 14.70 6.31
CA VAL A 241 3.20 13.26 6.65
C VAL A 241 1.93 12.96 7.41
N LEU A 242 1.11 12.09 6.83
CA LEU A 242 -0.13 11.60 7.41
C LEU A 242 0.06 10.16 7.85
N ALA A 243 -0.65 9.76 8.89
CA ALA A 243 -0.73 8.36 9.29
C ALA A 243 -2.18 7.91 9.44
N LEU A 244 -2.43 6.65 9.10
CA LEU A 244 -3.73 6.02 9.19
C LEU A 244 -3.59 4.66 9.90
N PRO A 245 -4.55 4.27 10.75
CA PRO A 245 -4.55 2.92 11.32
C PRO A 245 -4.74 1.89 10.21
N CYS A 246 -4.03 0.77 10.34
CA CYS A 246 -4.23 -0.38 9.45
C CYS A 246 -5.57 -1.07 9.75
N HIS A 247 -6.03 -1.87 8.78
CA HIS A 247 -7.20 -2.71 8.99
C HIS A 247 -6.96 -3.74 10.11
N GLU A 248 -7.98 -4.05 10.93
CA GLU A 248 -7.90 -4.93 12.10
C GLU A 248 -7.31 -6.33 11.81
N LYS A 249 -7.52 -6.87 10.61
CA LYS A 249 -6.92 -8.14 10.18
C LYS A 249 -5.40 -8.13 10.27
N TRP A 250 -4.76 -6.98 10.12
CA TRP A 250 -3.31 -6.84 10.26
C TRP A 250 -2.83 -6.74 11.72
N GLN A 251 -3.73 -6.40 12.64
CA GLN A 251 -3.40 -6.30 14.08
C GLN A 251 -3.45 -7.67 14.79
N THR A 252 -3.80 -8.73 14.10
CA THR A 252 -3.71 -10.10 14.62
C THR A 252 -2.25 -10.53 14.77
N LYS A 253 -1.98 -11.55 15.57
CA LYS A 253 -0.61 -12.10 15.74
C LYS A 253 -0.01 -12.52 14.40
N GLU A 254 -0.80 -13.18 13.55
CA GLU A 254 -0.38 -13.63 12.22
C GLU A 254 -0.14 -12.44 11.29
N GLY A 255 -0.99 -11.40 11.36
CA GLY A 255 -0.83 -10.16 10.63
C GLY A 255 0.48 -9.46 11.00
N ILE A 256 0.74 -9.24 12.29
CA ILE A 256 1.97 -8.62 12.78
C ILE A 256 3.21 -9.46 12.42
N ASN A 257 3.14 -10.77 12.49
CA ASN A 257 4.24 -11.64 12.05
C ASN A 257 4.51 -11.54 10.53
N THR A 258 3.52 -11.13 9.74
CA THR A 258 3.64 -11.03 8.28
C THR A 258 4.10 -9.65 7.82
N VAL A 259 3.63 -8.57 8.47
CA VAL A 259 3.84 -7.18 8.01
C VAL A 259 4.25 -6.21 9.13
N GLY A 260 4.50 -6.70 10.33
CA GLY A 260 4.96 -5.87 11.44
C GLY A 260 6.43 -5.48 11.34
N PRO A 261 6.91 -4.56 12.20
CA PRO A 261 8.27 -4.01 12.12
C PRO A 261 9.38 -5.07 12.14
N ARG A 262 9.24 -6.09 12.99
CA ARG A 262 10.25 -7.18 13.10
C ARG A 262 10.42 -7.97 11.82
N TYR A 263 9.35 -8.10 11.02
CA TYR A 263 9.44 -8.76 9.72
C TYR A 263 10.40 -8.02 8.77
N PHE A 264 10.42 -6.71 8.84
CA PHE A 264 11.28 -5.83 8.03
C PHE A 264 12.66 -5.56 8.67
N GLY A 265 13.00 -6.27 9.75
CA GLY A 265 14.31 -6.18 10.40
C GLY A 265 14.44 -5.08 11.45
N TYR A 266 13.36 -4.39 11.81
CA TYR A 266 13.36 -3.43 12.91
C TYR A 266 13.13 -4.15 14.24
N ASP A 267 13.98 -3.91 15.22
CA ASP A 267 13.82 -4.47 16.59
C ASP A 267 12.79 -3.66 17.39
N LEU A 268 11.56 -3.66 16.89
CA LEU A 268 10.43 -2.93 17.46
C LEU A 268 9.21 -3.83 17.53
N ASP A 269 8.51 -3.79 18.66
CA ASP A 269 7.17 -4.37 18.75
C ASP A 269 6.14 -3.38 18.20
N TYR A 270 5.14 -3.90 17.46
CA TYR A 270 4.08 -3.06 16.93
C TYR A 270 3.27 -2.41 18.05
N ILE A 271 3.11 -1.11 17.96
CA ILE A 271 2.22 -0.31 18.79
C ILE A 271 1.25 0.42 17.85
N PRO A 272 -0.07 0.25 18.03
CA PRO A 272 -1.06 0.91 17.18
C PRO A 272 -0.91 2.43 17.17
N LEU A 273 -1.14 3.05 16.01
CA LEU A 273 -1.04 4.49 15.79
C LEU A 273 -1.75 5.30 16.88
N LYS A 274 -2.97 4.90 17.24
CA LYS A 274 -3.78 5.60 18.27
C LYS A 274 -3.11 5.61 19.66
N GLU A 275 -2.40 4.54 20.01
CA GLU A 275 -1.65 4.47 21.27
C GLU A 275 -0.38 5.32 21.22
N LEU A 276 0.35 5.31 20.10
CA LEU A 276 1.54 6.15 19.91
C LEU A 276 1.17 7.63 19.89
N ALA A 277 0.06 8.01 19.24
CA ALA A 277 -0.42 9.38 19.20
C ALA A 277 -0.74 9.95 20.59
N ILE A 278 -1.35 9.14 21.47
CA ILE A 278 -1.62 9.53 22.86
C ILE A 278 -0.30 9.77 23.62
N LYS A 279 0.68 8.89 23.47
CA LYS A 279 2.00 9.01 24.12
C LYS A 279 2.78 10.23 23.61
N GLY A 280 2.65 10.56 22.33
CA GLY A 280 3.30 11.71 21.68
C GLY A 280 2.58 13.05 21.84
N GLY A 281 1.44 13.11 22.51
CA GLY A 281 0.67 14.34 22.73
C GLY A 281 -0.06 14.87 21.48
N HIS A 282 -0.21 14.07 20.42
CA HIS A 282 -0.99 14.42 19.24
C HIS A 282 -2.50 14.37 19.58
N LYS A 283 -3.20 15.48 19.35
CA LYS A 283 -4.66 15.53 19.54
C LYS A 283 -5.35 14.87 18.34
N HIS A 284 -6.26 13.94 18.61
CA HIS A 284 -7.25 13.52 17.63
C HIS A 284 -8.13 14.72 17.23
N VAL A 285 -8.32 14.95 15.94
CA VAL A 285 -9.26 15.95 15.40
C VAL A 285 -10.66 15.38 15.39
#